data_9a18e20d9e5eb553afc7865d7db30fb6
#
_entry.id   9a18e20d9e5eb553afc7865d7db30fb6
#
_cell.length_a   1.000
_cell.length_b   1.000
_cell.length_c   1.000
_cell.angle_alpha   90.00
_cell.angle_beta   90.00
_cell.angle_gamma   90.00
#
_symmetry.space_group_name_H-M   'P 1'
#
loop_
_entity.id
_entity.type
_entity.pdbx_description
1 polymer ?
#
loop_
_entity_poly.entity_id
_entity_poly.type
_entity_poly.pdbx_seq_one_letter_code
_entity_poly.pdbx_strand_id
1 'polypeptide(L)'
;MIGVPQDHLQALYADGDDPWDFRTSVYEHDKFRATAQSLLRPAYASALELGCGNGELARHIAPRCRTYTGVDAVACALDAARRAVPAGHFVQTYLPCDLPRGPHDLIVLSEVLYFLCHDGLLSLGQQILRRWPAAEVIAVTWLGPTGNALQGEAALAAFVDAVSPRMTATSLARTENYRIDRMVAA
;
A
#
# COMPACT_ATOMS: atom_id res chain seq x y z
N MET A 1 -16.79 9.98 -8.71
CA MET A 1 -15.65 10.13 -9.64
C MET A 1 -14.86 8.82 -9.64
N ILE A 2 -14.35 8.42 -10.80
CA ILE A 2 -13.49 7.23 -10.94
C ILE A 2 -12.07 7.65 -10.56
N GLY A 3 -11.30 6.80 -9.87
CA GLY A 3 -9.87 7.03 -9.62
C GLY A 3 -9.05 7.06 -10.92
N VAL A 4 -7.74 6.93 -10.81
CA VAL A 4 -6.85 6.90 -12.00
C VAL A 4 -7.24 5.71 -12.89
N PRO A 5 -7.48 5.91 -14.20
CA PRO A 5 -7.92 4.83 -15.10
C PRO A 5 -6.89 3.70 -15.21
N GLN A 6 -7.36 2.47 -15.44
CA GLN A 6 -6.49 1.29 -15.50
C GLN A 6 -5.47 1.35 -16.65
N ASP A 7 -5.87 1.88 -17.79
CA ASP A 7 -4.98 2.09 -18.94
C ASP A 7 -3.85 3.08 -18.64
N HIS A 8 -4.13 4.10 -17.84
CA HIS A 8 -3.08 5.01 -17.35
C HIS A 8 -2.08 4.29 -16.43
N LEU A 9 -2.57 3.44 -15.51
CA LEU A 9 -1.67 2.63 -14.66
C LEU A 9 -0.82 1.68 -15.49
N GLN A 10 -1.37 1.06 -16.52
CA GLN A 10 -0.62 0.21 -17.44
C GLN A 10 0.44 1.00 -18.22
N ALA A 11 0.12 2.23 -18.63
CA ALA A 11 1.05 3.09 -19.34
C ALA A 11 2.27 3.49 -18.51
N LEU A 12 2.14 3.61 -17.17
CA LEU A 12 3.28 3.86 -16.28
C LEU A 12 4.34 2.75 -16.34
N TYR A 13 3.94 1.52 -16.71
CA TYR A 13 4.81 0.36 -16.83
C TYR A 13 5.14 0.00 -18.29
N ALA A 14 4.90 0.91 -19.23
CA ALA A 14 5.12 0.63 -20.67
C ALA A 14 6.57 0.28 -21.01
N ASP A 15 7.53 0.88 -20.30
CA ASP A 15 8.97 0.71 -20.54
C ASP A 15 9.62 -0.37 -19.63
N GLY A 16 8.82 -1.06 -18.79
CA GLY A 16 9.34 -2.13 -17.93
C GLY A 16 8.59 -2.28 -16.62
N ASP A 17 9.07 -3.19 -15.78
CA ASP A 17 8.45 -3.58 -14.52
C ASP A 17 8.99 -2.80 -13.29
N ASP A 18 9.80 -1.75 -13.51
CA ASP A 18 10.39 -0.92 -12.46
C ASP A 18 10.47 0.58 -12.83
N PRO A 19 9.34 1.24 -13.08
CA PRO A 19 9.32 2.61 -13.58
C PRO A 19 9.86 3.66 -12.59
N TRP A 20 10.05 3.30 -11.33
CA TRP A 20 10.58 4.19 -10.28
C TRP A 20 11.93 3.76 -9.74
N ASP A 21 12.65 2.85 -10.43
CA ASP A 21 13.98 2.36 -10.03
C ASP A 21 14.02 1.77 -8.61
N PHE A 22 12.94 1.14 -8.15
CA PHE A 22 12.83 0.55 -6.81
C PHE A 22 13.96 -0.43 -6.50
N ARG A 23 14.48 -1.14 -7.52
CA ARG A 23 15.57 -2.13 -7.34
C ARG A 23 16.93 -1.50 -7.10
N THR A 24 17.17 -0.29 -7.54
CA THR A 24 18.50 0.33 -7.55
C THR A 24 18.59 1.63 -6.77
N SER A 25 17.47 2.27 -6.49
CA SER A 25 17.41 3.54 -5.76
C SER A 25 17.72 3.33 -4.27
N VAL A 26 18.83 3.92 -3.79
CA VAL A 26 19.18 3.93 -2.37
C VAL A 26 18.09 4.58 -1.55
N TYR A 27 17.49 5.66 -2.07
CA TYR A 27 16.38 6.36 -1.44
C TYR A 27 15.17 5.42 -1.21
N GLU A 28 14.78 4.65 -2.22
CA GLU A 28 13.67 3.71 -2.13
C GLU A 28 13.96 2.58 -1.13
N HIS A 29 15.17 2.02 -1.17
CA HIS A 29 15.60 1.02 -0.20
C HIS A 29 15.59 1.53 1.25
N ASP A 30 15.98 2.80 1.48
CA ASP A 30 15.92 3.42 2.80
C ASP A 30 14.46 3.60 3.26
N LYS A 31 13.56 4.03 2.35
CA LYS A 31 12.11 4.14 2.60
C LYS A 31 11.49 2.78 2.94
N PHE A 32 11.82 1.72 2.20
CA PHE A 32 11.34 0.37 2.47
C PHE A 32 11.80 -0.16 3.83
N ARG A 33 13.08 0.07 4.17
CA ARG A 33 13.60 -0.28 5.51
C ARG A 33 12.90 0.49 6.61
N ALA A 34 12.72 1.80 6.45
CA ALA A 34 12.01 2.64 7.42
C ALA A 34 10.56 2.16 7.60
N THR A 35 9.87 1.80 6.51
CA THR A 35 8.52 1.25 6.56
C THR A 35 8.47 -0.05 7.36
N ALA A 36 9.36 -1.00 7.06
CA ALA A 36 9.41 -2.26 7.80
C ALA A 36 9.77 -2.06 9.28
N GLN A 37 10.67 -1.13 9.61
CA GLN A 37 11.02 -0.78 10.99
C GLN A 37 9.88 -0.08 11.75
N SER A 38 8.98 0.58 11.02
CA SER A 38 7.80 1.26 11.58
C SER A 38 6.67 0.32 11.99
N LEU A 39 6.73 -0.96 11.66
CA LEU A 39 5.72 -1.94 12.03
C LEU A 39 5.70 -2.17 13.55
N LEU A 40 4.50 -2.18 14.13
CA LEU A 40 4.29 -2.27 15.58
C LEU A 40 4.78 -3.58 16.18
N ARG A 41 4.59 -4.69 15.46
CA ARG A 41 4.91 -6.04 15.93
C ARG A 41 6.10 -6.64 15.18
N PRO A 42 6.89 -7.50 15.83
CA PRO A 42 8.01 -8.18 15.17
C PRO A 42 7.55 -9.21 14.12
N ALA A 43 6.33 -9.76 14.25
CA ALA A 43 5.77 -10.75 13.34
C ALA A 43 4.24 -10.63 13.22
N TYR A 44 3.72 -11.03 12.05
CA TYR A 44 2.30 -11.02 11.71
C TYR A 44 1.84 -12.38 11.19
N ALA A 45 0.58 -12.71 11.45
CA ALA A 45 -0.01 -13.93 10.91
C ALA A 45 -0.24 -13.79 9.39
N SER A 46 -0.72 -12.64 8.94
CA SER A 46 -1.04 -12.41 7.55
C SER A 46 -1.01 -10.94 7.17
N ALA A 47 -0.24 -10.58 6.15
CA ALA A 47 -0.25 -9.25 5.57
C ALA A 47 -1.05 -9.19 4.25
N LEU A 48 -1.69 -8.04 4.02
CA LEU A 48 -2.26 -7.64 2.73
C LEU A 48 -1.64 -6.31 2.33
N GLU A 49 -0.90 -6.27 1.23
CA GLU A 49 -0.38 -5.04 0.65
C GLU A 49 -1.21 -4.63 -0.57
N LEU A 50 -1.65 -3.37 -0.58
CA LEU A 50 -2.38 -2.76 -1.68
C LEU A 50 -1.45 -1.82 -2.44
N GLY A 51 -1.34 -2.03 -3.76
CA GLY A 51 -0.36 -1.35 -4.60
C GLY A 51 1.05 -1.93 -4.41
N CYS A 52 1.18 -3.25 -4.46
CA CYS A 52 2.46 -3.91 -4.17
C CYS A 52 3.52 -3.73 -5.27
N GLY A 53 3.15 -3.18 -6.43
CA GLY A 53 4.06 -2.95 -7.54
C GLY A 53 4.90 -4.19 -7.89
N ASN A 54 6.18 -3.99 -8.08
CA ASN A 54 7.15 -5.06 -8.39
C ASN A 54 7.63 -5.86 -7.17
N GLY A 55 7.08 -5.61 -5.97
CA GLY A 55 7.32 -6.40 -4.76
C GLY A 55 8.60 -6.03 -4.00
N GLU A 56 9.23 -4.89 -4.29
CA GLU A 56 10.46 -4.53 -3.57
C GLU A 56 10.18 -4.17 -2.09
N LEU A 57 9.08 -3.48 -1.74
CA LEU A 57 8.69 -3.33 -0.34
C LEU A 57 8.30 -4.67 0.29
N ALA A 58 7.63 -5.54 -0.48
CA ALA A 58 7.26 -6.88 -0.03
C ALA A 58 8.47 -7.71 0.46
N ARG A 59 9.66 -7.56 -0.16
CA ARG A 59 10.90 -8.21 0.28
C ARG A 59 11.29 -7.88 1.73
N HIS A 60 10.91 -6.70 2.21
CA HIS A 60 11.20 -6.23 3.57
C HIS A 60 10.12 -6.64 4.59
N ILE A 61 8.86 -6.78 4.14
CA ILE A 61 7.72 -7.04 5.02
C ILE A 61 7.38 -8.54 5.07
N ALA A 62 7.38 -9.25 3.95
CA ALA A 62 7.00 -10.65 3.87
C ALA A 62 7.79 -11.58 4.82
N PRO A 63 9.11 -11.39 5.07
CA PRO A 63 9.85 -12.18 6.04
C PRO A 63 9.32 -12.11 7.47
N ARG A 64 8.52 -11.08 7.79
CA ARG A 64 7.88 -10.90 9.10
C ARG A 64 6.44 -11.45 9.15
N CYS A 65 5.98 -12.08 8.08
CA CYS A 65 4.61 -12.56 7.93
C CYS A 65 4.59 -14.06 7.68
N ARG A 66 3.67 -14.78 8.32
CA ARG A 66 3.47 -16.20 8.01
C ARG A 66 2.87 -16.37 6.61
N THR A 67 1.96 -15.48 6.21
CA THR A 67 1.42 -15.39 4.86
C THR A 67 1.44 -13.94 4.39
N TYR A 68 1.70 -13.75 3.11
CA TYR A 68 1.75 -12.42 2.49
C TYR A 68 0.93 -12.42 1.21
N THR A 69 0.03 -11.46 1.08
CA THR A 69 -0.75 -11.23 -0.13
C THR A 69 -0.49 -9.81 -0.64
N GLY A 70 -0.03 -9.68 -1.87
CA GLY A 70 0.11 -8.41 -2.57
C GLY A 70 -0.94 -8.26 -3.66
N VAL A 71 -1.51 -7.09 -3.83
CA VAL A 71 -2.40 -6.77 -4.95
C VAL A 71 -1.91 -5.56 -5.72
N ASP A 72 -2.02 -5.63 -7.03
CA ASP A 72 -1.72 -4.53 -7.96
C ASP A 72 -2.60 -4.63 -9.20
N ALA A 73 -2.76 -3.51 -9.92
CA ALA A 73 -3.54 -3.47 -11.15
C ALA A 73 -2.76 -3.96 -12.38
N VAL A 74 -1.41 -3.94 -12.31
CA VAL A 74 -0.51 -4.13 -13.45
C VAL A 74 0.13 -5.51 -13.43
N ALA A 75 -0.14 -6.31 -14.46
CA ALA A 75 0.30 -7.70 -14.54
C ALA A 75 1.83 -7.86 -14.55
N CYS A 76 2.57 -7.05 -15.31
CA CYS A 76 4.05 -7.14 -15.36
C CYS A 76 4.70 -6.80 -14.01
N ALA A 77 4.12 -5.86 -13.24
CA ALA A 77 4.54 -5.58 -11.88
C ALA A 77 4.37 -6.82 -10.97
N LEU A 78 3.21 -7.47 -11.04
CA LEU A 78 2.96 -8.70 -10.28
C LEU A 78 3.86 -9.87 -10.68
N ASP A 79 4.24 -9.98 -11.95
CA ASP A 79 5.21 -10.98 -12.39
C ASP A 79 6.59 -10.73 -11.79
N ALA A 80 6.98 -9.46 -11.66
CA ALA A 80 8.18 -9.07 -10.92
C ALA A 80 8.06 -9.36 -9.42
N ALA A 81 6.92 -9.03 -8.80
CA ALA A 81 6.66 -9.30 -7.40
C ALA A 81 6.72 -10.81 -7.05
N ARG A 82 6.20 -11.68 -7.93
CA ARG A 82 6.32 -13.15 -7.78
C ARG A 82 7.76 -13.62 -7.80
N ARG A 83 8.61 -12.97 -8.63
CA ARG A 83 10.06 -13.27 -8.64
C ARG A 83 10.77 -12.75 -7.39
N ALA A 84 10.35 -11.56 -6.90
CA ALA A 84 10.94 -10.93 -5.73
C ALA A 84 10.62 -11.68 -4.43
N VAL A 85 9.37 -12.17 -4.29
CA VAL A 85 8.88 -12.89 -3.10
C VAL A 85 8.13 -14.15 -3.53
N PRO A 86 8.85 -15.26 -3.85
CA PRO A 86 8.24 -16.49 -4.38
C PRO A 86 7.21 -17.14 -3.43
N ALA A 87 7.32 -16.93 -2.13
CA ALA A 87 6.38 -17.45 -1.13
C ALA A 87 5.12 -16.56 -0.97
N GLY A 88 5.08 -15.37 -1.60
CA GLY A 88 3.94 -14.46 -1.57
C GLY A 88 2.82 -14.89 -2.52
N HIS A 89 1.60 -14.51 -2.18
CA HIS A 89 0.45 -14.64 -3.06
C HIS A 89 0.15 -13.29 -3.72
N PHE A 90 0.19 -13.22 -5.06
CA PHE A 90 0.02 -11.97 -5.81
C PHE A 90 -1.20 -12.04 -6.73
N VAL A 91 -2.14 -11.10 -6.53
CA VAL A 91 -3.43 -11.07 -7.20
C VAL A 91 -3.56 -9.78 -8.01
N GLN A 92 -3.88 -9.91 -9.29
CA GLN A 92 -4.21 -8.75 -10.11
C GLN A 92 -5.59 -8.23 -9.76
N THR A 93 -5.65 -6.97 -9.32
CA THR A 93 -6.93 -6.33 -9.01
C THR A 93 -6.80 -4.81 -9.13
N TYR A 94 -7.86 -4.18 -9.61
CA TYR A 94 -7.95 -2.74 -9.78
C TYR A 94 -8.83 -2.13 -8.68
N LEU A 95 -8.25 -1.23 -7.90
CA LEU A 95 -8.93 -0.55 -6.79
C LEU A 95 -9.80 0.63 -7.30
N PRO A 96 -10.95 0.89 -6.68
CA PRO A 96 -11.58 0.17 -5.59
C PRO A 96 -12.27 -1.11 -6.04
N CYS A 97 -12.16 -2.17 -5.25
CA CYS A 97 -12.78 -3.47 -5.50
C CYS A 97 -13.10 -4.17 -4.17
N ASP A 98 -13.72 -5.35 -4.25
CA ASP A 98 -13.74 -6.28 -3.11
C ASP A 98 -12.33 -6.84 -2.88
N LEU A 99 -11.73 -6.49 -1.74
CA LEU A 99 -10.38 -6.91 -1.38
C LEU A 99 -10.30 -8.43 -1.19
N PRO A 100 -9.13 -9.07 -1.40
CA PRO A 100 -8.91 -10.47 -1.09
C PRO A 100 -9.35 -10.83 0.32
N ARG A 101 -9.98 -11.99 0.48
CA ARG A 101 -10.40 -12.50 1.78
C ARG A 101 -9.24 -13.14 2.50
N GLY A 102 -9.21 -13.00 3.82
CA GLY A 102 -8.20 -13.62 4.67
C GLY A 102 -8.21 -13.03 6.07
N PRO A 103 -7.54 -13.67 7.02
CA PRO A 103 -7.42 -13.17 8.40
C PRO A 103 -6.21 -12.22 8.50
N HIS A 104 -6.24 -11.09 7.74
CA HIS A 104 -5.13 -10.16 7.72
C HIS A 104 -5.05 -9.37 9.03
N ASP A 105 -3.87 -9.35 9.64
CA ASP A 105 -3.55 -8.58 10.85
C ASP A 105 -2.54 -7.44 10.59
N LEU A 106 -2.09 -7.33 9.33
CA LEU A 106 -1.34 -6.20 8.80
C LEU A 106 -1.91 -5.81 7.43
N ILE A 107 -2.23 -4.53 7.25
CA ILE A 107 -2.59 -3.93 5.97
C ILE A 107 -1.52 -2.90 5.60
N VAL A 108 -0.96 -3.01 4.41
CA VAL A 108 0.05 -2.09 3.89
C VAL A 108 -0.52 -1.32 2.72
N LEU A 109 -0.47 0.01 2.80
CA LEU A 109 -0.92 0.95 1.77
C LEU A 109 0.32 1.68 1.25
N SER A 110 0.97 1.09 0.25
CA SER A 110 2.24 1.60 -0.26
C SER A 110 2.00 2.50 -1.47
N GLU A 111 2.01 3.81 -1.21
CA GLU A 111 1.90 4.87 -2.24
C GLU A 111 0.73 4.67 -3.22
N VAL A 112 -0.40 4.14 -2.71
CA VAL A 112 -1.55 3.73 -3.52
C VAL A 112 -2.77 4.64 -3.36
N LEU A 113 -2.89 5.36 -2.24
CA LEU A 113 -4.11 6.09 -1.89
C LEU A 113 -4.46 7.20 -2.90
N TYR A 114 -3.47 7.89 -3.44
CA TYR A 114 -3.67 8.99 -4.40
C TYR A 114 -4.02 8.53 -5.83
N PHE A 115 -4.08 7.22 -6.07
CA PHE A 115 -4.67 6.66 -7.29
C PHE A 115 -6.19 6.47 -7.17
N LEU A 116 -6.76 6.56 -5.97
CA LEU A 116 -8.20 6.43 -5.76
C LEU A 116 -8.89 7.80 -5.76
N CYS A 117 -10.21 7.81 -6.01
CA CYS A 117 -11.07 8.96 -5.72
C CYS A 117 -11.56 8.95 -4.26
N HIS A 118 -12.19 10.02 -3.81
CA HIS A 118 -12.73 10.11 -2.44
C HIS A 118 -13.69 8.97 -2.09
N ASP A 119 -14.60 8.60 -3.00
CA ASP A 119 -15.53 7.48 -2.78
C ASP A 119 -14.78 6.15 -2.66
N GLY A 120 -13.70 5.98 -3.44
CA GLY A 120 -12.82 4.81 -3.38
C GLY A 120 -12.08 4.71 -2.05
N LEU A 121 -11.56 5.84 -1.53
CA LEU A 121 -10.91 5.92 -0.23
C LEU A 121 -11.87 5.60 0.91
N LEU A 122 -13.09 6.15 0.86
CA LEU A 122 -14.13 5.85 1.84
C LEU A 122 -14.51 4.36 1.81
N SER A 123 -14.73 3.80 0.62
CA SER A 123 -15.04 2.37 0.45
C SER A 123 -13.92 1.47 0.98
N LEU A 124 -12.66 1.82 0.70
CA LEU A 124 -11.48 1.11 1.18
C LEU A 124 -11.42 1.12 2.71
N GLY A 125 -11.55 2.29 3.34
CA GLY A 125 -11.56 2.44 4.80
C GLY A 125 -12.67 1.62 5.45
N GLN A 126 -13.88 1.67 4.90
CA GLN A 126 -15.02 0.89 5.39
C GLN A 126 -14.81 -0.63 5.26
N GLN A 127 -14.18 -1.10 4.16
CA GLN A 127 -13.85 -2.52 4.02
C GLN A 127 -12.84 -2.97 5.09
N ILE A 128 -11.79 -2.18 5.33
CA ILE A 128 -10.76 -2.48 6.34
C ILE A 128 -11.40 -2.54 7.73
N LEU A 129 -12.17 -1.52 8.12
CA LEU A 129 -12.85 -1.48 9.41
C LEU A 129 -13.81 -2.65 9.64
N ARG A 130 -14.50 -3.09 8.59
CA ARG A 130 -15.47 -4.19 8.67
C ARG A 130 -14.80 -5.55 8.72
N ARG A 131 -13.74 -5.76 7.94
CA ARG A 131 -13.13 -7.08 7.76
C ARG A 131 -12.00 -7.34 8.75
N TRP A 132 -11.22 -6.31 9.08
CA TRP A 132 -10.01 -6.43 9.89
C TRP A 132 -9.91 -5.31 10.93
N PRO A 133 -10.89 -5.19 11.82
CA PRO A 133 -10.98 -4.07 12.76
C PRO A 133 -9.81 -3.99 13.76
N ALA A 134 -9.09 -5.10 13.97
CA ALA A 134 -7.92 -5.17 14.85
C ALA A 134 -6.57 -5.21 14.08
N ALA A 135 -6.59 -5.08 12.75
CA ALA A 135 -5.36 -5.04 11.97
C ALA A 135 -4.61 -3.73 12.21
N GLU A 136 -3.28 -3.82 12.20
CA GLU A 136 -2.45 -2.65 12.00
C GLU A 136 -2.53 -2.24 10.52
N VAL A 137 -2.74 -0.94 10.27
CA VAL A 137 -2.64 -0.36 8.94
C VAL A 137 -1.40 0.53 8.91
N ILE A 138 -0.50 0.29 7.97
CA ILE A 138 0.66 1.15 7.70
C ILE A 138 0.48 1.79 6.33
N ALA A 139 0.57 3.12 6.26
CA ALA A 139 0.48 3.88 5.02
C ALA A 139 1.80 4.58 4.74
N VAL A 140 2.32 4.40 3.53
CA VAL A 140 3.45 5.16 3.00
C VAL A 140 2.91 6.10 1.94
N THR A 141 3.21 7.39 2.08
CA THR A 141 2.61 8.43 1.25
C THR A 141 3.69 9.33 0.67
N TRP A 142 3.75 9.42 -0.66
CA TRP A 142 4.56 10.38 -1.38
C TRP A 142 4.04 11.80 -1.14
N LEU A 143 4.96 12.75 -0.92
CA LEU A 143 4.64 14.16 -0.63
C LEU A 143 4.88 15.10 -1.80
N GLY A 144 5.58 14.64 -2.84
CA GLY A 144 5.78 15.38 -4.07
C GLY A 144 4.54 15.35 -4.98
N PRO A 145 4.63 15.99 -6.15
CA PRO A 145 3.55 15.96 -7.15
C PRO A 145 3.24 14.53 -7.58
N THR A 146 1.97 14.12 -7.49
CA THR A 146 1.53 12.76 -7.87
C THR A 146 1.17 12.66 -9.35
N GLY A 147 0.93 13.78 -10.02
CA GLY A 147 0.34 13.78 -11.37
C GLY A 147 -1.14 13.41 -11.41
N ASN A 148 -1.74 13.05 -10.29
CA ASN A 148 -3.13 12.62 -10.15
C ASN A 148 -4.04 13.74 -9.62
N ALA A 149 -5.35 13.53 -9.67
CA ALA A 149 -6.33 14.48 -9.14
C ALA A 149 -6.18 14.70 -7.62
N LEU A 150 -5.78 13.65 -6.87
CA LEU A 150 -5.45 13.75 -5.46
C LEU A 150 -3.94 13.75 -5.25
N GLN A 151 -3.48 14.68 -4.42
CA GLN A 151 -2.12 14.68 -3.91
C GLN A 151 -2.01 13.75 -2.69
N GLY A 152 -0.79 13.28 -2.38
CA GLY A 152 -0.58 12.28 -1.34
C GLY A 152 -1.18 12.63 0.01
N GLU A 153 -0.93 13.84 0.53
CA GLU A 153 -1.48 14.25 1.83
C GLU A 153 -3.01 14.36 1.84
N ALA A 154 -3.61 14.85 0.75
CA ALA A 154 -5.07 14.92 0.65
C ALA A 154 -5.71 13.53 0.60
N ALA A 155 -5.10 12.59 -0.12
CA ALA A 155 -5.56 11.21 -0.17
C ALA A 155 -5.41 10.50 1.19
N LEU A 156 -4.27 10.69 1.87
CA LEU A 156 -4.07 10.16 3.22
C LEU A 156 -5.08 10.73 4.21
N ALA A 157 -5.31 12.06 4.20
CA ALA A 157 -6.28 12.69 5.10
C ALA A 157 -7.69 12.12 4.89
N ALA A 158 -8.15 12.00 3.64
CA ALA A 158 -9.45 11.41 3.33
C ALA A 158 -9.56 9.93 3.78
N PHE A 159 -8.48 9.16 3.66
CA PHE A 159 -8.45 7.78 4.15
C PHE A 159 -8.47 7.72 5.70
N VAL A 160 -7.67 8.56 6.36
CA VAL A 160 -7.65 8.66 7.84
C VAL A 160 -9.02 9.04 8.36
N ASP A 161 -9.71 10.00 7.75
CA ASP A 161 -11.08 10.36 8.10
C ASP A 161 -12.03 9.17 7.97
N ALA A 162 -11.88 8.35 6.91
CA ALA A 162 -12.71 7.18 6.68
C ALA A 162 -12.53 6.10 7.76
N VAL A 163 -11.34 5.96 8.35
CA VAL A 163 -11.06 4.94 9.39
C VAL A 163 -11.12 5.49 10.82
N SER A 164 -11.13 6.81 11.00
CA SER A 164 -11.13 7.49 12.31
C SER A 164 -12.24 7.07 13.29
N PRO A 165 -13.43 6.58 12.86
CA PRO A 165 -14.44 6.11 13.79
C PRO A 165 -14.01 4.90 14.67
N ARG A 166 -12.97 4.16 14.25
CA ARG A 166 -12.50 2.95 14.94
C ARG A 166 -10.98 2.81 15.01
N MET A 167 -10.23 3.70 14.39
CA MET A 167 -8.77 3.65 14.39
C MET A 167 -8.18 5.00 14.75
N THR A 168 -7.08 4.97 15.50
CA THR A 168 -6.26 6.15 15.78
C THR A 168 -5.05 6.16 14.85
N ALA A 169 -4.86 7.27 14.14
CA ALA A 169 -3.71 7.48 13.27
C ALA A 169 -2.56 8.17 14.01
N THR A 170 -1.34 7.71 13.76
CA THR A 170 -0.10 8.29 14.29
C THR A 170 0.91 8.42 13.17
N SER A 171 1.48 9.62 12.99
CA SER A 171 2.60 9.82 12.08
C SER A 171 3.88 9.33 12.73
N LEU A 172 4.58 8.40 12.08
CA LEU A 172 5.78 7.74 12.60
C LEU A 172 7.07 8.33 12.02
N ALA A 173 7.03 8.74 10.76
CA ALA A 173 8.14 9.36 10.07
C ALA A 173 7.62 10.36 9.03
N ARG A 174 8.37 11.45 8.86
CA ARG A 174 8.14 12.43 7.81
C ARG A 174 9.47 12.99 7.32
N THR A 175 9.66 12.95 6.03
CA THR A 175 10.76 13.57 5.30
C THR A 175 10.22 14.67 4.37
N GLU A 176 11.08 15.23 3.52
CA GLU A 176 10.63 16.14 2.46
C GLU A 176 9.79 15.42 1.39
N ASN A 177 10.06 14.13 1.16
CA ASN A 177 9.51 13.40 0.02
C ASN A 177 8.45 12.36 0.39
N TYR A 178 8.44 11.83 1.61
CA TYR A 178 7.45 10.85 2.04
C TYR A 178 7.11 10.96 3.53
N ARG A 179 6.00 10.35 3.90
CA ARG A 179 5.62 10.13 5.29
C ARG A 179 5.15 8.69 5.48
N ILE A 180 5.28 8.22 6.72
CA ILE A 180 4.78 6.92 7.16
C ILE A 180 3.82 7.15 8.31
N ASP A 181 2.61 6.64 8.17
CA ASP A 181 1.56 6.74 9.18
C ASP A 181 1.05 5.35 9.54
N ARG A 182 0.77 5.15 10.83
CA ARG A 182 0.19 3.92 11.35
C ARG A 182 -1.20 4.19 11.91
N MET A 183 -2.15 3.33 11.59
CA MET A 183 -3.47 3.32 12.17
C MET A 183 -3.70 1.99 12.88
N VAL A 184 -4.20 2.05 14.12
CA VAL A 184 -4.54 0.90 14.96
C VAL A 184 -5.89 1.12 15.61
N ALA A 185 -6.53 0.05 16.06
CA ALA A 185 -7.80 0.13 16.80
C ALA A 185 -7.69 1.14 17.94
N ALA A 186 -8.72 2.02 18.06
CA ALA A 186 -8.83 3.04 19.08
C ALA A 186 -9.11 2.46 20.48
#